data_1567d497ce983bc2a4db802093a3d140
#
_entry.id   1567d497ce983bc2a4db802093a3d140
#
_cell.length_a   1.000
_cell.length_b   1.000
_cell.length_c   1.000
_cell.angle_alpha   90.00
_cell.angle_beta   90.00
_cell.angle_gamma   90.00
#
_symmetry.space_group_name_H-M   'P 1'
#
loop_
_entity.id
_entity.type
_entity.pdbx_description
1 polymer ?
#
loop_
_entity_poly.entity_id
_entity_poly.type
_entity_poly.pdbx_seq_one_letter_code
_entity_poly.pdbx_strand_id
1 'polypeptide(L)'
;ILRCLVGSEMCIRDSANTVRDITQIKQVVDLPVIGIIKKDYPGTPMYITVTMKEVDELVACGVDILAVQGTGALRPDGSTSAEFIRAIKAKYPDQLLMADCDNFENAMLCAEAGADFVGTTMRGYTPETTGINDIDFDFIRKLSAECPAKVIAEGHIHYPEQAVKALEAGAFALVVGGAITRPAEITARFTGAINAMNK
;
A
#
# COMPACT_ATOMS: atom_id res chain seq x y z
N ILE A 1 -11.39 -3.20 16.68
CA ILE A 1 -10.01 -2.70 16.72
C ILE A 1 -9.20 -3.57 15.77
N LEU A 2 -9.14 -3.16 14.48
CA LEU A 2 -8.24 -3.78 13.52
C LEU A 2 -6.82 -3.23 13.79
N ARG A 3 -6.06 -3.89 14.64
CA ARG A 3 -4.66 -3.54 14.90
C ARG A 3 -3.67 -4.22 13.96
N CYS A 4 -4.13 -5.13 13.12
CA CYS A 4 -3.24 -5.84 12.22
C CYS A 4 -4.05 -6.40 11.05
N LEU A 5 -3.82 -5.90 9.86
CA LEU A 5 -4.19 -6.57 8.62
C LEU A 5 -3.12 -7.61 8.30
N VAL A 6 -2.84 -8.49 9.27
CA VAL A 6 -1.91 -9.61 9.09
C VAL A 6 -2.70 -10.89 9.10
N GLY A 7 -3.09 -11.31 7.94
CA GLY A 7 -3.43 -12.69 7.69
C GLY A 7 -2.53 -13.19 6.57
N SER A 8 -2.00 -14.38 6.67
CA SER A 8 -1.33 -15.05 5.55
C SER A 8 -2.20 -15.08 4.30
N GLU A 9 -3.51 -15.06 4.48
CA GLU A 9 -4.51 -15.03 3.42
C GLU A 9 -4.68 -13.64 2.80
N MET A 10 -4.45 -12.55 3.55
CA MET A 10 -4.51 -11.17 3.04
C MET A 10 -3.20 -10.74 2.38
N CYS A 11 -2.10 -11.41 2.71
CA CYS A 11 -0.78 -11.18 2.12
C CYS A 11 -0.52 -12.02 0.87
N ILE A 12 -1.52 -12.66 0.29
CA ILE A 12 -1.38 -13.35 -0.99
C ILE A 12 -1.20 -12.30 -2.07
N ARG A 13 0.03 -11.82 -2.19
CA ARG A 13 0.53 -10.78 -3.08
C ARG A 13 0.06 -9.37 -2.73
N ASP A 14 1.00 -8.57 -2.24
CA ASP A 14 1.01 -7.11 -2.33
C ASP A 14 -0.39 -6.48 -2.56
N SER A 15 -1.32 -6.62 -1.62
CA SER A 15 -2.75 -6.33 -1.78
C SER A 15 -3.44 -7.26 -2.80
N ALA A 16 -4.68 -7.66 -2.60
CA ALA A 16 -5.38 -8.55 -3.54
C ALA A 16 -5.51 -7.85 -4.90
N ASN A 17 -4.80 -8.37 -5.90
CA ASN A 17 -4.73 -7.78 -7.22
C ASN A 17 -5.69 -8.51 -8.16
N THR A 18 -6.55 -7.77 -8.83
CA THR A 18 -7.61 -8.19 -9.73
C THR A 18 -8.94 -8.56 -9.06
N VAL A 19 -10.03 -8.24 -9.75
CA VAL A 19 -11.40 -8.59 -9.33
C VAL A 19 -11.55 -10.09 -9.06
N ARG A 20 -10.91 -10.94 -9.88
CA ARG A 20 -10.97 -12.39 -9.72
C ARG A 20 -10.40 -12.84 -8.38
N ASP A 21 -9.20 -12.39 -8.06
CA ASP A 21 -8.52 -12.80 -6.83
C ASP A 21 -9.26 -12.28 -5.59
N ILE A 22 -9.71 -11.02 -5.61
CA ILE A 22 -10.51 -10.40 -4.55
C ILE A 22 -11.80 -11.21 -4.31
N THR A 23 -12.54 -11.53 -5.37
CA THR A 23 -13.78 -12.29 -5.27
C THR A 23 -13.54 -13.69 -4.68
N GLN A 24 -12.47 -14.37 -5.09
CA GLN A 24 -12.14 -15.70 -4.55
C GLN A 24 -11.73 -15.64 -3.08
N ILE A 25 -10.93 -14.65 -2.69
CA ILE A 25 -10.52 -14.45 -1.30
C ILE A 25 -11.74 -14.19 -0.42
N LYS A 26 -12.62 -13.30 -0.81
CA LYS A 26 -13.85 -12.98 -0.05
C LYS A 26 -14.84 -14.14 0.10
N GLN A 27 -14.74 -15.18 -0.72
CA GLN A 27 -15.55 -16.40 -0.55
C GLN A 27 -15.05 -17.31 0.57
N VAL A 28 -13.78 -17.20 0.97
CA VAL A 28 -13.14 -18.13 1.91
C VAL A 28 -12.61 -17.45 3.18
N VAL A 29 -12.53 -16.11 3.17
CA VAL A 29 -11.98 -15.32 4.28
C VAL A 29 -12.98 -14.25 4.69
N ASP A 30 -13.38 -14.25 5.97
CA ASP A 30 -14.24 -13.22 6.58
C ASP A 30 -13.38 -12.11 7.23
N LEU A 31 -12.52 -11.47 6.41
CA LEU A 31 -11.66 -10.37 6.82
C LEU A 31 -11.76 -9.23 5.80
N PRO A 32 -11.53 -7.97 6.23
CA PRO A 32 -11.47 -6.85 5.30
C PRO A 32 -10.36 -7.03 4.27
N VAL A 33 -10.67 -6.80 3.00
CA VAL A 33 -9.76 -6.94 1.88
C VAL A 33 -9.37 -5.57 1.33
N ILE A 34 -8.06 -5.30 1.25
CA ILE A 34 -7.51 -4.18 0.47
C ILE A 34 -7.38 -4.66 -0.97
N GLY A 35 -8.07 -3.99 -1.89
CA GLY A 35 -8.07 -4.34 -3.30
C GLY A 35 -7.37 -3.32 -4.19
N ILE A 36 -6.62 -3.82 -5.17
CA ILE A 36 -5.95 -3.04 -6.21
C ILE A 36 -6.14 -3.70 -7.57
N ILE A 37 -5.89 -2.91 -8.62
CA ILE A 37 -5.64 -3.44 -9.97
C ILE A 37 -4.33 -2.85 -10.45
N LYS A 38 -3.30 -3.70 -10.62
CA LYS A 38 -2.01 -3.30 -11.19
C LYS A 38 -2.05 -3.39 -12.71
N LYS A 39 -1.80 -2.26 -13.37
CA LYS A 39 -1.75 -2.18 -14.83
C LYS A 39 -0.88 -1.03 -15.28
N ASP A 40 0.01 -1.29 -16.24
CA ASP A 40 0.84 -0.27 -16.86
C ASP A 40 0.06 0.56 -17.88
N TYR A 41 0.35 1.86 -17.91
CA TYR A 41 -0.25 2.82 -18.84
C TYR A 41 0.84 3.59 -19.59
N PRO A 42 0.70 3.79 -20.92
CA PRO A 42 1.61 4.64 -21.66
C PRO A 42 1.61 6.08 -21.11
N GLY A 43 2.80 6.68 -21.00
CA GLY A 43 2.94 8.10 -20.63
C GLY A 43 2.90 8.42 -19.13
N THR A 44 2.73 7.43 -18.27
CA THR A 44 2.81 7.61 -16.82
C THR A 44 3.54 6.43 -16.15
N PRO A 45 4.31 6.66 -15.09
CA PRO A 45 4.90 5.60 -14.29
C PRO A 45 3.91 4.99 -13.28
N MET A 46 2.67 5.48 -13.23
CA MET A 46 1.65 4.94 -12.32
C MET A 46 1.13 3.59 -12.79
N TYR A 47 0.91 2.67 -11.84
CA TYR A 47 0.44 1.31 -12.14
C TYR A 47 -0.54 0.72 -11.12
N ILE A 48 -0.83 1.40 -9.99
CA ILE A 48 -1.76 0.90 -8.96
C ILE A 48 -3.09 1.65 -9.06
N THR A 49 -4.14 0.97 -9.54
CA THR A 49 -5.52 1.49 -9.67
C THR A 49 -5.52 2.91 -10.25
N VAL A 50 -5.11 3.00 -11.51
CA VAL A 50 -4.71 4.28 -12.13
C VAL A 50 -5.89 5.07 -12.67
N THR A 51 -6.97 4.39 -13.10
CA THR A 51 -8.11 5.05 -13.73
C THR A 51 -9.43 4.74 -13.01
N MET A 52 -10.47 5.55 -13.27
CA MET A 52 -11.79 5.34 -12.70
C MET A 52 -12.41 3.99 -13.10
N LYS A 53 -11.97 3.42 -14.23
CA LYS A 53 -12.41 2.08 -14.65
C LYS A 53 -12.02 1.01 -13.63
N GLU A 54 -10.77 1.00 -13.19
CA GLU A 54 -10.30 0.05 -12.16
C GLU A 54 -11.02 0.28 -10.82
N VAL A 55 -11.29 1.55 -10.47
CA VAL A 55 -12.08 1.90 -9.29
C VAL A 55 -13.47 1.28 -9.37
N ASP A 56 -14.17 1.45 -10.50
CA ASP A 56 -15.53 0.91 -10.71
C ASP A 56 -15.53 -0.63 -10.61
N GLU A 57 -14.54 -1.29 -11.18
CA GLU A 57 -14.38 -2.74 -11.11
C GLU A 57 -14.14 -3.23 -9.67
N LEU A 58 -13.32 -2.53 -8.90
CA LEU A 58 -13.02 -2.86 -7.49
C LEU A 58 -14.24 -2.64 -6.59
N VAL A 59 -14.93 -1.52 -6.74
CA VAL A 59 -16.16 -1.26 -5.97
C VAL A 59 -17.24 -2.29 -6.31
N ALA A 60 -17.42 -2.64 -7.58
CA ALA A 60 -18.40 -3.64 -8.01
C ALA A 60 -18.12 -5.04 -7.46
N CYS A 61 -16.86 -5.40 -7.18
CA CYS A 61 -16.54 -6.69 -6.54
C CYS A 61 -16.61 -6.66 -5.01
N GLY A 62 -17.00 -5.51 -4.43
CA GLY A 62 -17.21 -5.38 -2.99
C GLY A 62 -15.94 -5.35 -2.15
N VAL A 63 -14.86 -4.74 -2.67
CA VAL A 63 -13.64 -4.52 -1.89
C VAL A 63 -13.92 -3.67 -0.66
N ASP A 64 -13.31 -3.99 0.48
CA ASP A 64 -13.54 -3.23 1.72
C ASP A 64 -12.74 -1.93 1.75
N ILE A 65 -11.48 -1.99 1.32
CA ILE A 65 -10.58 -0.84 1.18
C ILE A 65 -10.05 -0.84 -0.24
N LEU A 66 -10.29 0.24 -0.98
CA LEU A 66 -9.76 0.43 -2.32
C LEU A 66 -8.43 1.18 -2.22
N ALA A 67 -7.34 0.61 -2.74
CA ALA A 67 -6.05 1.28 -2.74
C ALA A 67 -5.70 1.84 -4.13
N VAL A 68 -5.16 3.07 -4.15
CA VAL A 68 -4.74 3.80 -5.35
C VAL A 68 -3.33 4.34 -5.16
N GLN A 69 -2.58 4.49 -6.25
CA GLN A 69 -1.28 5.15 -6.18
C GLN A 69 -1.43 6.62 -5.82
N GLY A 70 -0.73 7.05 -4.78
CA GLY A 70 -0.75 8.40 -4.20
C GLY A 70 0.59 9.13 -4.34
N THR A 71 1.22 9.07 -5.51
CA THR A 71 2.52 9.72 -5.79
C THR A 71 2.36 11.02 -6.59
N GLY A 72 3.45 11.76 -6.78
CA GLY A 72 3.45 13.03 -7.51
C GLY A 72 3.32 12.90 -9.03
N ALA A 73 3.36 11.69 -9.60
CA ALA A 73 3.16 11.48 -11.03
C ALA A 73 1.72 11.79 -11.44
N LEU A 74 1.53 12.23 -12.69
CA LEU A 74 0.19 12.46 -13.25
C LEU A 74 -0.40 11.16 -13.80
N ARG A 75 -1.70 11.03 -13.72
CA ARG A 75 -2.47 9.94 -14.33
C ARG A 75 -2.59 10.13 -15.84
N PRO A 76 -3.02 9.12 -16.61
CA PRO A 76 -3.14 9.23 -18.07
C PRO A 76 -4.04 10.37 -18.58
N ASP A 77 -5.02 10.79 -17.76
CA ASP A 77 -5.93 11.91 -18.05
C ASP A 77 -5.37 13.27 -17.60
N GLY A 78 -4.16 13.29 -17.06
CA GLY A 78 -3.49 14.50 -16.56
C GLY A 78 -3.86 14.88 -15.13
N SER A 79 -4.74 14.14 -14.46
CA SER A 79 -5.13 14.42 -13.08
C SER A 79 -4.03 14.05 -12.06
N THR A 80 -3.99 14.79 -10.96
CA THR A 80 -3.17 14.51 -9.79
C THR A 80 -3.82 13.42 -8.92
N SER A 81 -3.04 12.83 -8.00
CA SER A 81 -3.57 11.84 -7.03
C SER A 81 -4.66 12.44 -6.15
N ALA A 82 -4.52 13.69 -5.72
CA ALA A 82 -5.52 14.37 -4.91
C ALA A 82 -6.83 14.63 -5.67
N GLU A 83 -6.78 15.06 -6.92
CA GLU A 83 -7.98 15.23 -7.77
C GLU A 83 -8.69 13.90 -8.00
N PHE A 84 -7.95 12.85 -8.26
CA PHE A 84 -8.50 11.51 -8.45
C PHE A 84 -9.18 10.97 -7.18
N ILE A 85 -8.58 11.16 -6.01
CA ILE A 85 -9.18 10.78 -4.71
C ILE A 85 -10.49 11.53 -4.49
N ARG A 86 -10.53 12.85 -4.74
CA ARG A 86 -11.78 13.64 -4.65
C ARG A 86 -12.85 13.11 -5.61
N ALA A 87 -12.47 12.75 -6.84
CA ALA A 87 -13.41 12.20 -7.82
C ALA A 87 -13.95 10.83 -7.37
N ILE A 88 -13.12 9.97 -6.78
CA ILE A 88 -13.58 8.70 -6.20
C ILE A 88 -14.56 8.96 -5.04
N LYS A 89 -14.20 9.82 -4.10
CA LYS A 89 -15.06 10.14 -2.94
C LYS A 89 -16.37 10.81 -3.35
N ALA A 90 -16.38 11.61 -4.41
CA ALA A 90 -17.62 12.18 -4.96
C ALA A 90 -18.55 11.12 -5.56
N LYS A 91 -17.98 10.07 -6.20
CA LYS A 91 -18.74 8.97 -6.82
C LYS A 91 -19.12 7.88 -5.81
N TYR A 92 -18.23 7.59 -4.87
CA TYR A 92 -18.35 6.52 -3.88
C TYR A 92 -18.02 7.03 -2.47
N PRO A 93 -18.89 7.84 -1.85
CA PRO A 93 -18.59 8.53 -0.59
C PRO A 93 -18.30 7.59 0.58
N ASP A 94 -18.93 6.42 0.61
CA ASP A 94 -18.80 5.44 1.69
C ASP A 94 -17.63 4.44 1.48
N GLN A 95 -16.98 4.44 0.29
CA GLN A 95 -15.88 3.56 0.01
C GLN A 95 -14.64 3.99 0.81
N LEU A 96 -14.10 3.08 1.63
CA LEU A 96 -12.81 3.29 2.29
C LEU A 96 -11.69 3.31 1.25
N LEU A 97 -10.83 4.32 1.33
CA LEU A 97 -9.78 4.61 0.36
C LEU A 97 -8.41 4.68 1.02
N MET A 98 -7.46 3.93 0.47
CA MET A 98 -6.04 3.97 0.83
C MET A 98 -5.25 4.61 -0.30
N ALA A 99 -4.32 5.51 0.02
CA ALA A 99 -3.37 6.08 -0.93
C ALA A 99 -1.97 5.51 -0.68
N ASP A 100 -1.40 4.82 -1.68
CA ASP A 100 -0.04 4.28 -1.65
C ASP A 100 0.97 5.39 -1.97
N CYS A 101 1.57 5.97 -0.92
CA CYS A 101 2.40 7.15 -0.99
C CYS A 101 3.89 6.83 -0.86
N ASP A 102 4.71 7.72 -1.40
CA ASP A 102 6.16 7.66 -1.40
C ASP A 102 6.81 8.67 -0.45
N ASN A 103 6.19 9.83 -0.27
CA ASN A 103 6.73 10.91 0.54
C ASN A 103 5.64 11.60 1.37
N PHE A 104 6.07 12.50 2.26
CA PHE A 104 5.21 13.17 3.23
C PHE A 104 4.19 14.09 2.56
N GLU A 105 4.64 14.88 1.59
CA GLU A 105 3.82 15.86 0.88
C GLU A 105 2.68 15.20 0.12
N ASN A 106 2.98 14.12 -0.61
CA ASN A 106 1.98 13.34 -1.33
C ASN A 106 0.97 12.67 -0.39
N ALA A 107 1.43 12.15 0.75
CA ALA A 107 0.56 11.54 1.75
C ALA A 107 -0.41 12.57 2.34
N MET A 108 0.07 13.78 2.68
CA MET A 108 -0.78 14.87 3.19
C MET A 108 -1.80 15.30 2.16
N LEU A 109 -1.41 15.53 0.91
CA LEU A 109 -2.32 15.91 -0.18
C LEU A 109 -3.41 14.85 -0.42
N CYS A 110 -3.05 13.57 -0.35
CA CYS A 110 -4.01 12.47 -0.49
C CYS A 110 -4.98 12.40 0.69
N ALA A 111 -4.49 12.57 1.93
CA ALA A 111 -5.33 12.58 3.12
C ALA A 111 -6.30 13.76 3.12
N GLU A 112 -5.84 14.98 2.79
CA GLU A 112 -6.67 16.18 2.65
C GLU A 112 -7.70 16.05 1.51
N ALA A 113 -7.40 15.25 0.49
CA ALA A 113 -8.34 14.95 -0.59
C ALA A 113 -9.43 13.95 -0.18
N GLY A 114 -9.31 13.29 0.98
CA GLY A 114 -10.30 12.37 1.53
C GLY A 114 -9.87 10.89 1.59
N ALA A 115 -8.58 10.58 1.45
CA ALA A 115 -8.12 9.23 1.74
C ALA A 115 -8.29 8.91 3.23
N ASP A 116 -8.85 7.74 3.54
CA ASP A 116 -9.06 7.27 4.91
C ASP A 116 -7.76 6.69 5.50
N PHE A 117 -6.91 6.16 4.61
CA PHE A 117 -5.62 5.58 4.93
C PHE A 117 -4.53 6.11 3.99
N VAL A 118 -3.30 6.21 4.51
CA VAL A 118 -2.09 6.42 3.71
C VAL A 118 -1.13 5.27 3.95
N GLY A 119 -0.66 4.66 2.87
CA GLY A 119 0.32 3.59 2.89
C GLY A 119 1.72 4.12 2.59
N THR A 120 2.76 3.53 3.19
CA THR A 120 4.16 3.83 2.88
C THR A 120 4.69 2.99 1.71
N THR A 121 3.79 2.36 0.96
CA THR A 121 4.01 1.36 -0.09
C THR A 121 5.00 1.79 -1.15
N MET A 122 4.91 3.06 -1.59
CA MET A 122 5.71 3.58 -2.70
C MET A 122 7.07 4.16 -2.28
N ARG A 123 7.38 4.17 -0.96
CA ARG A 123 8.66 4.67 -0.45
C ARG A 123 9.82 3.81 -0.93
N GLY A 124 10.77 4.43 -1.64
CA GLY A 124 11.89 3.73 -2.29
C GLY A 124 11.62 3.28 -3.73
N TYR A 125 10.36 3.37 -4.21
CA TYR A 125 9.97 2.91 -5.55
C TYR A 125 9.68 4.04 -6.54
N THR A 126 9.88 5.29 -6.17
CA THR A 126 9.75 6.46 -7.05
C THR A 126 11.11 7.14 -7.25
N PRO A 127 11.29 7.94 -8.32
CA PRO A 127 12.53 8.68 -8.53
C PRO A 127 12.91 9.57 -7.33
N GLU A 128 11.90 10.16 -6.66
CA GLU A 128 12.06 11.07 -5.53
C GLU A 128 12.54 10.37 -4.26
N THR A 129 12.34 9.06 -4.17
CA THR A 129 12.68 8.26 -2.99
C THR A 129 13.68 7.14 -3.29
N THR A 130 14.29 7.17 -4.48
CA THR A 130 15.31 6.20 -4.90
C THR A 130 16.45 6.11 -3.89
N GLY A 131 16.87 4.89 -3.57
CA GLY A 131 17.94 4.61 -2.61
C GLY A 131 17.45 4.27 -1.20
N ILE A 132 16.17 4.43 -0.90
CA ILE A 132 15.57 3.94 0.35
C ILE A 132 15.24 2.46 0.15
N ASN A 133 16.02 1.58 0.79
CA ASN A 133 15.93 0.13 0.61
C ASN A 133 15.58 -0.61 1.91
N ASP A 134 15.19 0.12 2.95
CA ASP A 134 14.77 -0.42 4.24
C ASP A 134 13.57 0.37 4.75
N ILE A 135 12.87 -0.17 5.75
CA ILE A 135 11.73 0.48 6.36
C ILE A 135 12.15 1.80 7.02
N ASP A 136 11.42 2.88 6.73
CA ASP A 136 11.68 4.23 7.23
C ASP A 136 10.77 4.53 8.44
N PHE A 137 11.25 4.18 9.65
CA PHE A 137 10.49 4.38 10.88
C PHE A 137 10.28 5.86 11.22
N ASP A 138 11.19 6.76 10.81
CA ASP A 138 11.04 8.20 11.05
C ASP A 138 9.96 8.79 10.15
N PHE A 139 9.86 8.31 8.94
CA PHE A 139 8.77 8.64 8.03
C PHE A 139 7.41 8.16 8.58
N ILE A 140 7.33 6.91 9.04
CA ILE A 140 6.11 6.37 9.67
C ILE A 140 5.73 7.21 10.89
N ARG A 141 6.68 7.55 11.76
CA ARG A 141 6.44 8.36 12.97
C ARG A 141 5.92 9.74 12.61
N LYS A 142 6.55 10.41 11.64
CA LYS A 142 6.14 11.73 11.19
C LYS A 142 4.73 11.71 10.61
N LEU A 143 4.43 10.77 9.72
CA LEU A 143 3.09 10.60 9.16
C LEU A 143 2.05 10.32 10.25
N SER A 144 2.35 9.41 11.18
CA SER A 144 1.40 9.05 12.25
C SER A 144 1.11 10.21 13.21
N ALA A 145 2.05 11.14 13.36
CA ALA A 145 1.87 12.31 14.21
C ALA A 145 1.12 13.47 13.53
N GLU A 146 1.28 13.65 12.21
CA GLU A 146 0.86 14.87 11.52
C GLU A 146 -0.24 14.62 10.46
N CYS A 147 -0.35 13.40 9.92
CA CYS A 147 -1.32 13.10 8.88
C CYS A 147 -2.73 12.85 9.46
N PRO A 148 -3.79 13.44 8.91
CA PRO A 148 -5.15 13.22 9.38
C PRO A 148 -5.68 11.82 9.04
N ALA A 149 -5.12 11.14 8.02
CA ALA A 149 -5.46 9.77 7.68
C ALA A 149 -4.68 8.77 8.53
N LYS A 150 -5.22 7.55 8.68
CA LYS A 150 -4.53 6.48 9.40
C LYS A 150 -3.37 5.94 8.56
N VAL A 151 -2.22 5.70 9.20
CA VAL A 151 -1.01 5.21 8.51
C VAL A 151 -0.98 3.69 8.48
N ILE A 152 -0.83 3.13 7.31
CA ILE A 152 -0.55 1.70 7.08
C ILE A 152 0.92 1.58 6.67
N ALA A 153 1.73 0.93 7.52
CA ALA A 153 3.13 0.69 7.19
C ALA A 153 3.23 -0.49 6.22
N GLU A 154 3.71 -0.23 5.03
CA GLU A 154 3.92 -1.20 3.96
C GLU A 154 5.24 -0.94 3.24
N GLY A 155 5.87 -2.01 2.76
CA GLY A 155 7.17 -1.96 2.09
C GLY A 155 8.34 -2.18 3.04
N HIS A 156 9.33 -2.94 2.57
CA HIS A 156 10.59 -3.21 3.27
C HIS A 156 10.49 -3.86 4.66
N ILE A 157 9.32 -4.37 5.05
CA ILE A 157 9.15 -5.13 6.29
C ILE A 157 9.55 -6.58 6.02
N HIS A 158 10.72 -6.98 6.50
CA HIS A 158 11.32 -8.30 6.24
C HIS A 158 11.40 -9.18 7.49
N TYR A 159 11.35 -8.60 8.68
CA TYR A 159 11.51 -9.28 9.95
C TYR A 159 10.41 -8.88 10.94
N PRO A 160 10.00 -9.79 11.85
CA PRO A 160 8.96 -9.51 12.86
C PRO A 160 9.26 -8.28 13.73
N GLU A 161 10.55 -8.06 14.05
CA GLU A 161 10.99 -6.93 14.87
C GLU A 161 10.75 -5.58 14.18
N GLN A 162 10.83 -5.54 12.85
CA GLN A 162 10.51 -4.34 12.06
C GLN A 162 9.00 -4.06 12.11
N ALA A 163 8.17 -5.10 12.09
CA ALA A 163 6.72 -4.95 12.22
C ALA A 163 6.34 -4.36 13.59
N VAL A 164 6.94 -4.85 14.68
CA VAL A 164 6.74 -4.30 16.02
C VAL A 164 7.16 -2.82 16.08
N LYS A 165 8.36 -2.51 15.58
CA LYS A 165 8.87 -1.12 15.56
C LYS A 165 8.01 -0.17 14.72
N ALA A 166 7.41 -0.65 13.64
CA ALA A 166 6.49 0.17 12.83
C ALA A 166 5.21 0.53 13.61
N LEU A 167 4.66 -0.41 14.40
CA LEU A 167 3.54 -0.13 15.31
C LEU A 167 3.95 0.83 16.44
N GLU A 168 5.15 0.66 17.02
CA GLU A 168 5.70 1.58 18.03
C GLU A 168 5.94 2.98 17.43
N ALA A 169 6.25 3.09 16.15
CA ALA A 169 6.36 4.35 15.43
C ALA A 169 4.99 5.01 15.16
N GLY A 170 3.88 4.35 15.50
CA GLY A 170 2.52 4.90 15.42
C GLY A 170 1.69 4.39 14.23
N ALA A 171 2.18 3.44 13.44
CA ALA A 171 1.38 2.83 12.38
C ALA A 171 0.08 2.24 12.93
N PHE A 172 -1.04 2.52 12.27
CA PHE A 172 -2.34 1.96 12.62
C PHE A 172 -2.42 0.46 12.29
N ALA A 173 -1.83 0.06 11.16
CA ALA A 173 -1.78 -1.33 10.69
C ALA A 173 -0.51 -1.55 9.84
N LEU A 174 -0.28 -2.79 9.46
CA LEU A 174 0.87 -3.23 8.65
C LEU A 174 0.40 -4.06 7.47
N VAL A 175 1.15 -3.98 6.36
CA VAL A 175 1.08 -4.93 5.25
C VAL A 175 2.47 -5.56 5.07
N VAL A 176 2.54 -6.88 5.18
CA VAL A 176 3.78 -7.65 5.02
C VAL A 176 3.61 -8.65 3.89
N GLY A 177 4.18 -8.35 2.74
CA GLY A 177 4.06 -9.16 1.52
C GLY A 177 5.23 -10.13 1.34
N GLY A 178 6.29 -9.73 0.65
CA GLY A 178 7.39 -10.57 0.20
C GLY A 178 8.10 -11.36 1.30
N ALA A 179 8.10 -10.85 2.54
CA ALA A 179 8.67 -11.56 3.69
C ALA A 179 7.91 -12.83 4.07
N ILE A 180 6.65 -12.95 3.66
CA ILE A 180 5.79 -14.11 3.95
C ILE A 180 5.57 -14.95 2.69
N THR A 181 5.40 -14.32 1.54
CA THR A 181 4.88 -14.96 0.32
C THR A 181 5.94 -15.26 -0.75
N ARG A 182 7.21 -14.82 -0.57
CA ARG A 182 8.28 -15.02 -1.56
C ARG A 182 9.40 -15.93 -1.03
N PRO A 183 9.26 -17.27 -1.17
CA PRO A 183 10.23 -18.22 -0.61
C PRO A 183 11.67 -17.99 -1.09
N ALA A 184 11.89 -17.60 -2.34
CA ALA A 184 13.20 -17.30 -2.88
C ALA A 184 13.89 -16.13 -2.15
N GLU A 185 13.16 -15.04 -1.89
CA GLU A 185 13.69 -13.88 -1.14
C GLU A 185 13.94 -14.23 0.32
N ILE A 186 13.05 -15.05 0.92
CA ILE A 186 13.24 -15.54 2.29
C ILE A 186 14.53 -16.36 2.36
N THR A 187 14.72 -17.32 1.45
CA THR A 187 15.93 -18.16 1.37
C THR A 187 17.17 -17.31 1.16
N ALA A 188 17.14 -16.32 0.26
CA ALA A 188 18.28 -15.44 -0.02
C ALA A 188 18.73 -14.66 1.23
N ARG A 189 17.84 -14.25 2.11
CA ARG A 189 18.18 -13.60 3.38
C ARG A 189 18.98 -14.53 4.30
N PHE A 190 18.54 -15.79 4.45
CA PHE A 190 19.27 -16.77 5.26
C PHE A 190 20.64 -17.11 4.69
N THR A 191 20.71 -17.42 3.40
CA THR A 191 21.98 -17.77 2.75
C THR A 191 22.95 -16.59 2.71
N GLY A 192 22.45 -15.37 2.52
CA GLY A 192 23.26 -14.15 2.58
C GLY A 192 23.90 -13.94 3.95
N ALA A 193 23.13 -14.11 5.03
CA ALA A 193 23.65 -14.02 6.39
C ALA A 193 24.71 -15.08 6.69
N ILE A 194 24.47 -16.34 6.30
CA ILE A 194 25.47 -17.43 6.48
C ILE A 194 26.74 -17.15 5.69
N ASN A 195 26.62 -16.71 4.44
CA ASN A 195 27.79 -16.42 3.59
C ASN A 195 28.61 -15.23 4.09
N ALA A 196 28.00 -14.28 4.79
CA ALA A 196 28.71 -13.16 5.39
C ALA A 196 29.62 -13.57 6.57
N MET A 197 29.33 -14.70 7.24
CA MET A 197 30.17 -15.23 8.31
C MET A 197 31.47 -15.86 7.79
N ASN A 198 31.53 -16.22 6.52
CA ASN A 198 32.68 -16.90 5.89
C ASN A 198 33.64 -15.91 5.17
N LYS A 199 33.47 -14.62 5.37
CA LYS A 199 34.37 -13.55 4.91
C LYS A 199 35.10 -12.90 6.07
#